data_bcd35086aa2513bae1d3343b081f4afa
#
_entry.id   bcd35086aa2513bae1d3343b081f4afa
#
_cell.length_a   1.000
_cell.length_b   1.000
_cell.length_c   1.000
_cell.angle_alpha   90.00
_cell.angle_beta   90.00
_cell.angle_gamma   90.00
#
_symmetry.space_group_name_H-M   'P 1'
#
loop_
_entity.id
_entity.type
_entity.pdbx_description
1 polymer ?
#
loop_
_entity_poly.entity_id
_entity_poly.type
_entity_poly.pdbx_seq_one_letter_code
_entity_poly.pdbx_strand_id
1 'polypeptide(L)'
;MIAKILRAIIPASFRPIRYLENLVYRRVGGRIPQGPFSGMRYIRNSVGSAYVPKLLGIYERELNDYVEEACASKFPLIVDIGAAEGYYAVGMSLRNPNASIIAFEMEERGRRALQEMATLNGVGSRIQVREKCGCADLRAALGYSDRALVICDVEGDEEKLLDPASVPALARTQLLVETHDFVSRGVTKRLIERFTLTHKVRCIWQEARNQKEMPYRTLVTALLPRRYLNWAVSEWRPEKMSWLWMEPRTSANATA
;
A
#
# COMPACT_ATOMS: atom_id res chain seq x y z
N MET A 1 -21.60 16.09 13.22
CA MET A 1 -22.98 15.59 13.41
C MET A 1 -23.78 15.59 12.10
N ILE A 2 -23.92 16.73 11.38
CA ILE A 2 -24.67 16.84 10.11
C ILE A 2 -24.17 15.88 9.03
N ALA A 3 -22.86 15.68 8.87
CA ALA A 3 -22.30 14.77 7.88
C ALA A 3 -22.62 13.28 8.13
N LYS A 4 -22.77 12.86 9.41
CA LYS A 4 -23.22 11.50 9.76
C LYS A 4 -24.68 11.30 9.42
N ILE A 5 -25.53 12.32 9.66
CA ILE A 5 -26.97 12.31 9.36
C ILE A 5 -27.17 12.26 7.82
N LEU A 6 -26.47 13.09 7.06
CA LEU A 6 -26.53 13.07 5.59
C LEU A 6 -26.05 11.72 5.00
N ARG A 7 -25.04 11.08 5.61
CA ARG A 7 -24.61 9.73 5.20
C ARG A 7 -25.65 8.65 5.45
N ALA A 8 -26.51 8.81 6.45
CA ALA A 8 -27.59 7.87 6.73
C ALA A 8 -28.79 8.04 5.79
N ILE A 9 -29.04 9.26 5.31
CA ILE A 9 -30.22 9.59 4.50
C ILE A 9 -29.97 9.45 2.99
N ILE A 10 -28.76 9.76 2.50
CA ILE A 10 -28.44 9.68 1.08
C ILE A 10 -27.95 8.26 0.74
N PRO A 11 -28.68 7.50 -0.11
CA PRO A 11 -28.22 6.20 -0.58
C PRO A 11 -26.80 6.28 -1.15
N ALA A 12 -26.00 5.25 -0.93
CA ALA A 12 -24.58 5.25 -1.30
C ALA A 12 -24.33 5.59 -2.78
N SER A 13 -25.24 5.18 -3.67
CA SER A 13 -25.20 5.45 -5.12
C SER A 13 -25.33 6.95 -5.48
N PHE A 14 -25.98 7.76 -4.63
CA PHE A 14 -26.18 9.19 -4.85
C PHE A 14 -25.18 10.08 -4.13
N ARG A 15 -24.19 9.50 -3.44
CA ARG A 15 -23.16 10.30 -2.77
C ARG A 15 -22.23 10.91 -3.81
N PRO A 16 -21.87 12.21 -3.69
CA PRO A 16 -20.96 12.86 -4.63
C PRO A 16 -19.62 12.14 -4.83
N ILE A 17 -19.14 11.41 -3.80
CA ILE A 17 -17.92 10.62 -3.92
C ILE A 17 -18.08 9.51 -4.97
N ARG A 18 -19.23 8.85 -5.05
CA ARG A 18 -19.49 7.82 -6.06
C ARG A 18 -19.51 8.38 -7.48
N TYR A 19 -20.00 9.62 -7.62
CA TYR A 19 -19.90 10.33 -8.89
C TYR A 19 -18.43 10.56 -9.29
N LEU A 20 -17.61 11.05 -8.35
CA LEU A 20 -16.18 11.29 -8.60
C LEU A 20 -15.43 9.97 -8.89
N GLU A 21 -15.66 8.93 -8.12
CA GLU A 21 -15.10 7.59 -8.36
C GLU A 21 -15.44 7.09 -9.78
N ASN A 22 -16.72 7.18 -10.17
CA ASN A 22 -17.16 6.77 -11.51
C ASN A 22 -16.59 7.67 -12.62
N LEU A 23 -16.54 8.99 -12.39
CA LEU A 23 -15.94 9.94 -13.33
C LEU A 23 -14.48 9.60 -13.57
N VAL A 24 -13.69 9.46 -12.50
CA VAL A 24 -12.26 9.13 -12.59
C VAL A 24 -12.09 7.79 -13.27
N TYR A 25 -12.79 6.74 -12.81
CA TYR A 25 -12.70 5.40 -13.39
C TYR A 25 -12.93 5.39 -14.91
N ARG A 26 -13.99 6.08 -15.38
CA ARG A 26 -14.29 6.18 -16.80
C ARG A 26 -13.20 6.95 -17.57
N ARG A 27 -12.68 8.02 -16.98
CA ARG A 27 -11.67 8.87 -17.62
C ARG A 27 -10.33 8.18 -17.78
N VAL A 28 -9.92 7.39 -16.76
CA VAL A 28 -8.69 6.59 -16.83
C VAL A 28 -8.89 5.25 -17.56
N GLY A 29 -10.11 4.92 -17.98
CA GLY A 29 -10.42 3.64 -18.63
C GLY A 29 -10.17 2.42 -17.75
N GLY A 30 -10.31 2.59 -16.42
CA GLY A 30 -10.01 1.54 -15.43
C GLY A 30 -8.53 1.17 -15.35
N ARG A 31 -7.62 2.05 -15.77
CA ARG A 31 -6.16 1.86 -15.69
C ARG A 31 -5.51 3.01 -14.94
N ILE A 32 -4.51 2.70 -14.12
CA ILE A 32 -3.71 3.72 -13.42
C ILE A 32 -2.89 4.48 -14.49
N PRO A 33 -3.00 5.83 -14.57
CA PRO A 33 -2.38 6.59 -15.65
C PRO A 33 -0.91 6.95 -15.39
N GLN A 34 -0.44 6.92 -14.14
CA GLN A 34 0.89 7.38 -13.75
C GLN A 34 1.39 6.67 -12.48
N GLY A 35 2.62 6.98 -12.05
CA GLY A 35 3.27 6.36 -10.90
C GLY A 35 3.84 4.98 -11.20
N PRO A 36 4.43 4.31 -10.21
CA PRO A 36 5.16 3.04 -10.39
C PRO A 36 4.32 1.94 -11.01
N PHE A 37 3.01 1.96 -10.80
CA PHE A 37 2.06 0.96 -11.32
C PHE A 37 1.22 1.48 -12.49
N SER A 38 1.75 2.44 -13.25
CA SER A 38 1.11 2.94 -14.47
C SER A 38 0.77 1.80 -15.43
N GLY A 39 -0.45 1.83 -15.99
CA GLY A 39 -0.98 0.78 -16.86
C GLY A 39 -1.70 -0.36 -16.13
N MET A 40 -1.54 -0.54 -14.81
CA MET A 40 -2.26 -1.54 -14.04
C MET A 40 -3.78 -1.33 -14.15
N ARG A 41 -4.51 -2.38 -14.51
CA ARG A 41 -5.98 -2.37 -14.53
C ARG A 41 -6.50 -2.44 -13.11
N TYR A 42 -7.51 -1.62 -12.80
CA TYR A 42 -8.05 -1.54 -11.44
C TYR A 42 -9.52 -1.97 -11.39
N ILE A 43 -9.90 -2.72 -10.36
CA ILE A 43 -11.30 -3.11 -10.11
C ILE A 43 -12.14 -1.90 -9.71
N ARG A 44 -13.49 -2.04 -9.75
CA ARG A 44 -14.41 -0.93 -9.40
C ARG A 44 -14.65 -0.73 -7.91
N ASN A 45 -13.70 -1.15 -7.09
CA ASN A 45 -13.82 -1.07 -5.64
C ASN A 45 -12.44 -0.93 -5.00
N SER A 46 -12.41 -0.40 -3.77
CA SER A 46 -11.23 -0.39 -2.89
C SER A 46 -11.63 -0.96 -1.55
N VAL A 47 -10.70 -1.61 -0.88
CA VAL A 47 -10.89 -2.20 0.45
C VAL A 47 -9.98 -1.47 1.42
N GLY A 48 -10.56 -0.90 2.48
CA GLY A 48 -9.80 -0.26 3.55
C GLY A 48 -9.26 1.15 3.27
N SER A 49 -9.12 1.59 2.01
CA SER A 49 -8.43 2.83 1.66
C SER A 49 -9.11 3.65 0.56
N ALA A 50 -8.56 4.83 0.27
CA ALA A 50 -9.13 5.80 -0.66
C ALA A 50 -8.99 5.37 -2.13
N TYR A 51 -10.11 5.21 -2.81
CA TYR A 51 -10.19 4.71 -4.18
C TYR A 51 -9.67 5.70 -5.23
N VAL A 52 -10.04 6.98 -5.10
CA VAL A 52 -9.68 8.02 -6.10
C VAL A 52 -8.18 8.22 -6.23
N PRO A 53 -7.38 8.35 -5.15
CA PRO A 53 -5.93 8.44 -5.25
C PRO A 53 -5.29 7.25 -5.97
N LYS A 54 -5.77 6.02 -5.71
CA LYS A 54 -5.27 4.80 -6.36
C LYS A 54 -5.56 4.83 -7.87
N LEU A 55 -6.79 5.20 -8.27
CA LEU A 55 -7.15 5.33 -9.68
C LEU A 55 -6.37 6.43 -10.41
N LEU A 56 -6.00 7.51 -9.73
CA LEU A 56 -5.21 8.59 -10.30
C LEU A 56 -3.70 8.30 -10.33
N GLY A 57 -3.24 7.23 -9.65
CA GLY A 57 -1.82 6.91 -9.51
C GLY A 57 -1.06 7.93 -8.64
N ILE A 58 -1.74 8.50 -7.65
CA ILE A 58 -1.18 9.44 -6.68
C ILE A 58 -1.24 8.91 -5.24
N TYR A 59 -1.74 7.69 -5.05
CA TYR A 59 -1.76 7.01 -3.76
C TYR A 59 -0.32 6.79 -3.28
N GLU A 60 -0.03 7.26 -2.08
CA GLU A 60 1.30 7.16 -1.46
C GLU A 60 2.45 7.58 -2.40
N ARG A 61 2.27 8.65 -3.17
CA ARG A 61 3.25 9.08 -4.17
C ARG A 61 4.63 9.42 -3.60
N GLU A 62 4.71 9.75 -2.30
CA GLU A 62 5.96 9.92 -1.56
C GLU A 62 6.82 8.65 -1.55
N LEU A 63 6.22 7.50 -1.84
CA LEU A 63 6.91 6.21 -1.96
C LEU A 63 7.35 5.88 -3.39
N ASN A 64 6.98 6.67 -4.39
CA ASN A 64 7.23 6.33 -5.80
C ASN A 64 8.68 5.97 -6.08
N ASP A 65 9.64 6.77 -5.59
CA ASP A 65 11.07 6.54 -5.82
C ASP A 65 11.54 5.24 -5.15
N TYR A 66 11.02 4.92 -3.97
CA TYR A 66 11.34 3.68 -3.24
C TYR A 66 10.72 2.44 -3.90
N VAL A 67 9.50 2.57 -4.43
CA VAL A 67 8.85 1.50 -5.18
C VAL A 67 9.59 1.26 -6.51
N GLU A 68 10.04 2.32 -7.20
CA GLU A 68 10.87 2.18 -8.40
C GLU A 68 12.22 1.53 -8.07
N GLU A 69 12.86 1.90 -6.96
CA GLU A 69 14.09 1.26 -6.46
C GLU A 69 13.84 -0.23 -6.18
N ALA A 70 12.72 -0.58 -5.52
CA ALA A 70 12.32 -1.96 -5.27
C ALA A 70 12.12 -2.74 -6.58
N CYS A 71 11.46 -2.15 -7.58
CA CYS A 71 11.27 -2.75 -8.89
C CYS A 71 12.60 -2.98 -9.62
N ALA A 72 13.51 -2.01 -9.56
CA ALA A 72 14.83 -2.12 -10.16
C ALA A 72 15.71 -3.19 -9.50
N SER A 73 15.50 -3.43 -8.20
CA SER A 73 16.23 -4.44 -7.42
C SER A 73 15.89 -5.88 -7.79
N LYS A 74 14.79 -6.15 -8.49
CA LYS A 74 14.37 -7.47 -8.99
C LYS A 74 14.40 -8.55 -7.90
N PHE A 75 13.64 -8.33 -6.83
CA PHE A 75 13.51 -9.32 -5.75
C PHE A 75 12.87 -10.60 -6.27
N PRO A 76 13.43 -11.80 -6.00
CA PRO A 76 12.82 -13.08 -6.38
C PRO A 76 11.58 -13.39 -5.55
N LEU A 77 11.49 -12.83 -4.34
CA LEU A 77 10.34 -12.98 -3.44
C LEU A 77 9.90 -11.60 -2.92
N ILE A 78 8.60 -11.35 -3.00
CA ILE A 78 7.96 -10.18 -2.38
C ILE A 78 6.84 -10.69 -1.48
N VAL A 79 6.84 -10.25 -0.23
CA VAL A 79 5.80 -10.56 0.76
C VAL A 79 5.05 -9.28 1.05
N ASP A 80 3.75 -9.25 0.75
CA ASP A 80 2.86 -8.10 0.97
C ASP A 80 1.90 -8.43 2.11
N ILE A 81 2.00 -7.74 3.23
CA ILE A 81 1.27 -8.03 4.47
C ILE A 81 0.30 -6.88 4.75
N GLY A 82 -1.00 -7.18 4.76
CA GLY A 82 -2.07 -6.19 4.72
C GLY A 82 -2.39 -5.78 3.28
N ALA A 83 -2.40 -6.77 2.37
CA ALA A 83 -2.45 -6.53 0.93
C ALA A 83 -3.76 -5.89 0.42
N ALA A 84 -4.82 -5.85 1.24
CA ALA A 84 -6.13 -5.34 0.89
C ALA A 84 -6.62 -5.89 -0.47
N GLU A 85 -6.99 -5.03 -1.43
CA GLU A 85 -7.35 -5.45 -2.80
C GLU A 85 -6.16 -5.68 -3.72
N GLY A 86 -4.92 -5.59 -3.20
CA GLY A 86 -3.70 -5.95 -3.94
C GLY A 86 -3.03 -4.82 -4.72
N TYR A 87 -3.13 -3.57 -4.27
CA TYR A 87 -2.46 -2.45 -4.93
C TYR A 87 -0.95 -2.71 -5.09
N TYR A 88 -0.27 -3.07 -4.00
CA TYR A 88 1.15 -3.43 -4.04
C TYR A 88 1.38 -4.83 -4.61
N ALA A 89 0.68 -5.86 -4.14
CA ALA A 89 0.89 -7.24 -4.60
C ALA A 89 0.80 -7.37 -6.13
N VAL A 90 -0.26 -6.81 -6.73
CA VAL A 90 -0.47 -6.88 -8.18
C VAL A 90 0.48 -5.95 -8.92
N GLY A 91 0.67 -4.72 -8.43
CA GLY A 91 1.59 -3.74 -9.03
C GLY A 91 3.03 -4.26 -9.08
N MET A 92 3.52 -4.79 -7.96
CA MET A 92 4.85 -5.39 -7.88
C MET A 92 4.99 -6.64 -8.75
N SER A 93 3.94 -7.48 -8.84
CA SER A 93 3.94 -8.64 -9.72
C SER A 93 4.03 -8.27 -11.21
N LEU A 94 3.38 -7.18 -11.63
CA LEU A 94 3.47 -6.67 -13.00
C LEU A 94 4.88 -6.15 -13.32
N ARG A 95 5.49 -5.42 -12.37
CA ARG A 95 6.81 -4.81 -12.53
C ARG A 95 7.96 -5.83 -12.41
N ASN A 96 7.72 -6.96 -11.72
CA ASN A 96 8.71 -8.01 -11.45
C ASN A 96 8.19 -9.36 -11.96
N PRO A 97 8.26 -9.63 -13.29
CA PRO A 97 7.65 -10.83 -13.88
C PRO A 97 8.24 -12.16 -13.38
N ASN A 98 9.44 -12.13 -12.83
CA ASN A 98 10.14 -13.30 -12.29
C ASN A 98 9.98 -13.45 -10.76
N ALA A 99 9.30 -12.51 -10.08
CA ALA A 99 9.09 -12.59 -8.65
C ALA A 99 7.90 -13.49 -8.30
N SER A 100 8.05 -14.27 -7.23
CA SER A 100 6.94 -14.88 -6.52
C SER A 100 6.40 -13.87 -5.50
N ILE A 101 5.07 -13.70 -5.46
CA ILE A 101 4.41 -12.81 -4.51
C ILE A 101 3.65 -13.67 -3.50
N ILE A 102 3.84 -13.41 -2.20
CA ILE A 102 3.01 -13.96 -1.13
C ILE A 102 2.26 -12.78 -0.52
N ALA A 103 0.94 -12.75 -0.67
CA ALA A 103 0.11 -11.67 -0.18
C ALA A 103 -0.75 -12.16 0.98
N PHE A 104 -0.63 -11.51 2.14
CA PHE A 104 -1.44 -11.78 3.32
C PHE A 104 -2.51 -10.71 3.46
N GLU A 105 -3.76 -11.15 3.56
CA GLU A 105 -4.90 -10.28 3.80
C GLU A 105 -5.90 -10.96 4.72
N MET A 106 -6.18 -10.35 5.87
CA MET A 106 -7.01 -10.93 6.91
C MET A 106 -8.49 -10.98 6.50
N GLU A 107 -8.96 -9.92 5.85
CA GLU A 107 -10.35 -9.77 5.46
C GLU A 107 -10.68 -10.61 4.21
N GLU A 108 -11.69 -11.48 4.27
CA GLU A 108 -12.10 -12.30 3.12
C GLU A 108 -12.48 -11.45 1.90
N ARG A 109 -13.12 -10.30 2.16
CA ARG A 109 -13.48 -9.35 1.10
C ARG A 109 -12.22 -8.80 0.39
N GLY A 110 -11.16 -8.50 1.16
CA GLY A 110 -9.87 -8.09 0.61
C GLY A 110 -9.25 -9.17 -0.25
N ARG A 111 -9.18 -10.41 0.24
CA ARG A 111 -8.64 -11.54 -0.52
C ARG A 111 -9.38 -11.79 -1.84
N ARG A 112 -10.71 -11.72 -1.83
CA ARG A 112 -11.51 -11.85 -3.07
C ARG A 112 -11.22 -10.72 -4.05
N ALA A 113 -11.14 -9.49 -3.57
CA ALA A 113 -10.81 -8.32 -4.40
C ALA A 113 -9.39 -8.43 -4.98
N LEU A 114 -8.42 -8.91 -4.18
CA LEU A 114 -7.05 -9.16 -4.63
C LEU A 114 -7.01 -10.23 -5.73
N GLN A 115 -7.73 -11.33 -5.58
CA GLN A 115 -7.82 -12.38 -6.59
C GLN A 115 -8.45 -11.87 -7.90
N GLU A 116 -9.50 -11.04 -7.79
CA GLU A 116 -10.11 -10.36 -8.94
C GLU A 116 -9.11 -9.44 -9.64
N MET A 117 -8.40 -8.62 -8.85
CA MET A 117 -7.38 -7.70 -9.34
C MET A 117 -6.23 -8.44 -10.03
N ALA A 118 -5.74 -9.52 -9.44
CA ALA A 118 -4.68 -10.36 -10.00
C ALA A 118 -5.10 -11.03 -11.30
N THR A 119 -6.32 -11.56 -11.37
CA THR A 119 -6.91 -12.15 -12.57
C THR A 119 -7.06 -11.10 -13.68
N LEU A 120 -7.62 -9.92 -13.35
CA LEU A 120 -7.79 -8.81 -14.27
C LEU A 120 -6.48 -8.38 -14.95
N ASN A 121 -5.37 -8.50 -14.23
CA ASN A 121 -4.03 -8.13 -14.70
C ASN A 121 -3.20 -9.30 -15.23
N GLY A 122 -3.73 -10.54 -15.24
CA GLY A 122 -3.03 -11.72 -15.76
C GLY A 122 -1.84 -12.17 -14.90
N VAL A 123 -1.85 -11.85 -13.59
CA VAL A 123 -0.75 -12.18 -12.68
C VAL A 123 -1.13 -13.18 -11.58
N GLY A 124 -2.34 -13.73 -11.62
CA GLY A 124 -2.87 -14.59 -10.55
C GLY A 124 -2.01 -15.80 -10.24
N SER A 125 -1.35 -16.41 -11.24
CA SER A 125 -0.48 -17.56 -11.05
C SER A 125 0.82 -17.26 -10.29
N ARG A 126 1.18 -15.99 -10.15
CA ARG A 126 2.40 -15.54 -9.45
C ARG A 126 2.14 -15.00 -8.05
N ILE A 127 0.86 -14.88 -7.66
CA ILE A 127 0.45 -14.33 -6.37
C ILE A 127 -0.23 -15.42 -5.55
N GLN A 128 0.41 -15.82 -4.46
CA GLN A 128 -0.18 -16.71 -3.47
C GLN A 128 -0.90 -15.87 -2.41
N VAL A 129 -2.23 -15.90 -2.42
CA VAL A 129 -3.06 -15.20 -1.42
C VAL A 129 -3.22 -16.07 -0.18
N ARG A 130 -2.91 -15.51 0.98
CA ARG A 130 -3.02 -16.15 2.30
C ARG A 130 -3.91 -15.29 3.22
N GLU A 131 -4.29 -15.84 4.35
CA GLU A 131 -5.10 -15.16 5.37
C GLU A 131 -4.24 -14.24 6.26
N LYS A 132 -4.37 -14.35 7.57
CA LYS A 132 -3.60 -13.55 8.53
C LYS A 132 -2.12 -13.98 8.52
N CYS A 133 -1.23 -13.00 8.63
CA CYS A 133 0.21 -13.22 8.84
C CYS A 133 0.57 -13.15 10.31
N GLY A 134 1.14 -14.22 10.86
CA GLY A 134 1.85 -14.19 12.13
C GLY A 134 3.36 -14.39 11.92
N CYS A 135 4.15 -14.31 13.01
CA CYS A 135 5.61 -14.51 12.91
C CYS A 135 6.00 -15.86 12.31
N ALA A 136 5.24 -16.92 12.59
CA ALA A 136 5.49 -18.25 12.01
C ALA A 136 5.25 -18.25 10.50
N ASP A 137 4.17 -17.58 10.04
CA ASP A 137 3.84 -17.48 8.62
C ASP A 137 4.86 -16.66 7.87
N LEU A 138 5.30 -15.51 8.46
CA LEU A 138 6.34 -14.67 7.89
C LEU A 138 7.69 -15.38 7.81
N ARG A 139 8.06 -16.13 8.86
CA ARG A 139 9.27 -16.97 8.87
C ARG A 139 9.23 -18.01 7.77
N ALA A 140 8.12 -18.72 7.62
CA ALA A 140 7.92 -19.69 6.55
C ALA A 140 7.98 -19.04 5.16
N ALA A 141 7.32 -17.88 4.97
CA ALA A 141 7.36 -17.16 3.72
C ALA A 141 8.78 -16.73 3.34
N LEU A 142 9.55 -16.14 4.28
CA LEU A 142 10.92 -15.71 4.04
C LEU A 142 11.93 -16.86 3.89
N GLY A 143 11.55 -18.08 4.27
CA GLY A 143 12.35 -19.28 4.05
C GLY A 143 12.47 -19.70 2.58
N TYR A 144 11.65 -19.15 1.70
CA TYR A 144 11.70 -19.47 0.26
C TYR A 144 12.80 -18.73 -0.52
N SER A 145 13.43 -17.71 0.07
CA SER A 145 14.46 -16.93 -0.63
C SER A 145 15.40 -16.21 0.34
N ASP A 146 16.68 -16.20 0.01
CA ASP A 146 17.68 -15.43 0.76
C ASP A 146 17.60 -13.93 0.50
N ARG A 147 16.84 -13.53 -0.54
CA ARG A 147 16.67 -12.14 -0.94
C ARG A 147 15.20 -11.85 -1.16
N ALA A 148 14.62 -11.03 -0.29
CA ALA A 148 13.19 -10.72 -0.30
C ALA A 148 12.94 -9.22 0.00
N LEU A 149 11.78 -8.76 -0.46
CA LEU A 149 11.16 -7.50 -0.04
C LEU A 149 9.92 -7.85 0.79
N VAL A 150 9.77 -7.23 1.96
CA VAL A 150 8.51 -7.23 2.73
C VAL A 150 7.91 -5.84 2.66
N ILE A 151 6.66 -5.76 2.22
CA ILE A 151 5.79 -4.58 2.33
C ILE A 151 4.82 -4.90 3.46
N CYS A 152 4.71 -4.03 4.46
CA CYS A 152 3.93 -4.29 5.66
C CYS A 152 3.07 -3.10 6.03
N ASP A 153 1.74 -3.30 6.01
CA ASP A 153 0.72 -2.36 6.43
C ASP A 153 -0.35 -3.15 7.22
N VAL A 154 -0.20 -3.22 8.55
CA VAL A 154 -0.98 -4.13 9.41
C VAL A 154 -1.74 -3.41 10.53
N GLU A 155 -1.96 -2.09 10.35
CA GLU A 155 -2.84 -1.29 11.20
C GLU A 155 -2.53 -1.39 12.72
N GLY A 156 -1.21 -1.45 13.09
CA GLY A 156 -0.73 -1.36 14.47
C GLY A 156 -0.08 -2.61 15.07
N ASP A 157 -0.01 -3.73 14.34
CA ASP A 157 0.69 -4.95 14.79
C ASP A 157 2.13 -5.06 14.24
N GLU A 158 2.67 -3.99 13.61
CA GLU A 158 3.98 -3.98 12.95
C GLU A 158 5.11 -4.43 13.88
N GLU A 159 5.12 -3.91 15.11
CA GLU A 159 6.17 -4.19 16.10
C GLU A 159 6.20 -5.65 16.54
N LYS A 160 5.03 -6.30 16.62
CA LYS A 160 4.92 -7.71 17.00
C LYS A 160 5.35 -8.61 15.85
N LEU A 161 4.98 -8.26 14.62
CA LEU A 161 5.22 -9.07 13.44
C LEU A 161 6.68 -8.97 12.98
N LEU A 162 7.25 -7.75 13.01
CA LEU A 162 8.60 -7.47 12.53
C LEU A 162 9.63 -7.59 13.68
N ASP A 163 9.67 -8.78 14.27
CA ASP A 163 10.62 -9.11 15.34
C ASP A 163 11.72 -10.05 14.84
N PRO A 164 12.98 -9.59 14.70
CA PRO A 164 14.10 -10.43 14.26
C PRO A 164 14.43 -11.60 15.20
N ALA A 165 14.06 -11.53 16.48
CA ALA A 165 14.21 -12.66 17.40
C ALA A 165 13.26 -13.80 17.03
N SER A 166 12.05 -13.46 16.61
CA SER A 166 11.04 -14.42 16.16
C SER A 166 11.20 -14.80 14.68
N VAL A 167 11.68 -13.88 13.85
CA VAL A 167 11.87 -14.05 12.38
C VAL A 167 13.29 -13.61 11.98
N PRO A 168 14.31 -14.45 12.18
CA PRO A 168 15.72 -14.04 11.97
C PRO A 168 16.03 -13.56 10.55
N ALA A 169 15.29 -14.03 9.54
CA ALA A 169 15.46 -13.61 8.16
C ALA A 169 15.24 -12.10 7.95
N LEU A 170 14.47 -11.43 8.83
CA LEU A 170 14.25 -9.99 8.76
C LEU A 170 15.56 -9.18 8.81
N ALA A 171 16.60 -9.69 9.48
CA ALA A 171 17.91 -8.99 9.56
C ALA A 171 18.57 -8.79 8.18
N ARG A 172 18.19 -9.55 7.16
CA ARG A 172 18.73 -9.47 5.79
C ARG A 172 17.65 -9.15 4.72
N THR A 173 16.43 -8.87 5.14
CA THR A 173 15.28 -8.62 4.26
C THR A 173 15.09 -7.12 4.06
N GLN A 174 14.90 -6.68 2.82
CA GLN A 174 14.45 -5.31 2.53
C GLN A 174 13.03 -5.11 3.05
N LEU A 175 12.78 -3.97 3.72
CA LEU A 175 11.47 -3.70 4.32
C LEU A 175 10.93 -2.34 3.87
N LEU A 176 9.64 -2.29 3.56
CA LEU A 176 8.84 -1.09 3.40
C LEU A 176 7.65 -1.19 4.36
N VAL A 177 7.63 -0.39 5.42
CA VAL A 177 6.69 -0.56 6.54
C VAL A 177 5.91 0.71 6.80
N GLU A 178 4.59 0.67 6.68
CA GLU A 178 3.73 1.72 7.20
C GLU A 178 3.71 1.66 8.73
N THR A 179 3.78 2.81 9.40
CA THR A 179 3.80 2.87 10.85
C THR A 179 2.58 3.60 11.39
N HIS A 180 1.88 2.94 12.34
CA HIS A 180 0.61 3.39 12.87
C HIS A 180 0.76 3.92 14.32
N ASP A 181 1.49 5.05 14.49
CA ASP A 181 1.72 5.68 15.79
C ASP A 181 0.41 6.07 16.52
N PHE A 182 -0.67 6.31 15.79
CA PHE A 182 -1.98 6.61 16.37
C PHE A 182 -2.64 5.38 17.02
N VAL A 183 -2.25 4.16 16.60
CA VAL A 183 -2.69 2.89 17.22
C VAL A 183 -1.71 2.46 18.30
N SER A 184 -0.41 2.40 17.95
CA SER A 184 0.68 1.99 18.85
C SER A 184 1.70 3.13 19.00
N ARG A 185 1.49 4.01 20.00
CA ARG A 185 2.31 5.21 20.19
C ARG A 185 3.80 4.87 20.26
N GLY A 186 4.60 5.56 19.43
CA GLY A 186 6.04 5.40 19.36
C GLY A 186 6.51 4.17 18.60
N VAL A 187 5.65 3.47 17.85
CA VAL A 187 6.01 2.29 17.06
C VAL A 187 7.08 2.62 16.02
N THR A 188 6.98 3.78 15.35
CA THR A 188 8.00 4.27 14.41
C THR A 188 9.38 4.31 15.06
N LYS A 189 9.50 4.92 16.22
CA LYS A 189 10.78 5.03 16.95
C LYS A 189 11.32 3.66 17.33
N ARG A 190 10.48 2.78 17.90
CA ARG A 190 10.91 1.44 18.34
C ARG A 190 11.36 0.56 17.15
N LEU A 191 10.70 0.65 16.01
CA LEU A 191 11.13 -0.06 14.80
C LEU A 191 12.45 0.49 14.25
N ILE A 192 12.66 1.81 14.24
CA ILE A 192 13.94 2.42 13.87
C ILE A 192 15.06 1.89 14.78
N GLU A 193 14.87 1.96 16.10
CA GLU A 193 15.85 1.48 17.08
C GLU A 193 16.15 0.00 16.90
N ARG A 194 15.13 -0.83 16.65
CA ARG A 194 15.27 -2.28 16.43
C ARG A 194 16.11 -2.62 15.20
N PHE A 195 15.91 -1.89 14.11
CA PHE A 195 16.54 -2.22 12.82
C PHE A 195 17.81 -1.44 12.50
N THR A 196 18.14 -0.38 13.24
CA THR A 196 19.31 0.48 12.96
C THR A 196 20.64 -0.29 12.91
N LEU A 197 20.81 -1.36 13.70
CA LEU A 197 22.04 -2.17 13.69
C LEU A 197 22.20 -3.00 12.40
N THR A 198 21.08 -3.48 11.84
CA THR A 198 21.09 -4.38 10.68
C THR A 198 20.73 -3.68 9.38
N HIS A 199 20.09 -2.51 9.44
CA HIS A 199 19.58 -1.79 8.28
C HIS A 199 19.99 -0.32 8.26
N LYS A 200 20.05 0.23 7.05
CA LYS A 200 19.97 1.67 6.82
C LYS A 200 18.49 2.03 6.77
N VAL A 201 18.01 2.83 7.71
CA VAL A 201 16.61 3.19 7.85
C VAL A 201 16.37 4.60 7.34
N ARG A 202 15.38 4.78 6.48
CA ARG A 202 14.87 6.09 6.02
C ARG A 202 13.40 6.19 6.43
N CYS A 203 13.03 7.29 7.07
CA CYS A 203 11.64 7.60 7.43
C CYS A 203 11.06 8.55 6.38
N ILE A 204 9.95 8.16 5.77
CA ILE A 204 9.27 8.88 4.70
C ILE A 204 7.92 9.33 5.26
N TRP A 205 7.68 10.63 5.21
CA TRP A 205 6.45 11.19 5.74
C TRP A 205 5.41 11.40 4.65
N GLN A 206 4.17 11.05 5.00
CA GLN A 206 3.01 11.30 4.15
C GLN A 206 2.97 12.76 3.66
N GLU A 207 2.69 12.92 2.37
CA GLU A 207 2.43 14.20 1.73
C GLU A 207 0.93 14.43 1.56
N ALA A 208 0.49 15.68 1.78
CA ALA A 208 -0.90 16.04 1.58
C ALA A 208 -1.25 16.05 0.08
N ARG A 209 -2.39 15.46 -0.27
CA ARG A 209 -2.99 15.56 -1.60
C ARG A 209 -3.90 16.80 -1.65
N ASN A 210 -4.05 17.37 -2.83
CA ASN A 210 -4.91 18.54 -3.02
C ASN A 210 -5.71 18.46 -4.33
N GLN A 211 -6.73 19.33 -4.45
CA GLN A 211 -7.65 19.35 -5.60
C GLN A 211 -6.99 19.55 -6.97
N LYS A 212 -5.76 20.08 -7.03
CA LYS A 212 -5.05 20.26 -8.31
C LYS A 212 -4.69 18.93 -8.93
N GLU A 213 -4.63 17.87 -8.11
CA GLU A 213 -4.37 16.49 -8.51
C GLU A 213 -5.61 15.79 -9.11
N MET A 214 -6.78 16.45 -9.07
CA MET A 214 -7.97 16.03 -9.78
C MET A 214 -7.97 16.64 -11.20
N PRO A 215 -7.50 15.92 -12.24
CA PRO A 215 -7.31 16.50 -13.57
C PRO A 215 -8.63 16.66 -14.33
N TYR A 216 -9.70 16.00 -13.88
CA TYR A 216 -10.95 15.93 -14.61
C TYR A 216 -11.95 16.98 -14.15
N ARG A 217 -12.21 17.96 -15.04
CA ARG A 217 -13.15 19.04 -14.82
C ARG A 217 -14.47 18.77 -15.55
N THR A 218 -15.57 18.92 -14.83
CA THR A 218 -16.94 18.87 -15.34
C THR A 218 -17.75 19.98 -14.67
N LEU A 219 -18.95 20.30 -15.18
CA LEU A 219 -19.85 21.24 -14.51
C LEU A 219 -20.10 20.83 -13.05
N VAL A 220 -20.28 19.54 -12.78
CA VAL A 220 -20.49 19.04 -11.41
C VAL A 220 -19.25 19.27 -10.54
N THR A 221 -18.05 18.95 -11.02
CA THR A 221 -16.82 19.20 -10.24
C THR A 221 -16.55 20.69 -10.04
N ALA A 222 -16.95 21.54 -10.96
CA ALA A 222 -16.83 22.99 -10.83
C ALA A 222 -17.74 23.56 -9.74
N LEU A 223 -18.90 22.94 -9.50
CA LEU A 223 -19.86 23.33 -8.45
C LEU A 223 -19.52 22.75 -7.09
N LEU A 224 -18.66 21.72 -7.01
CA LEU A 224 -18.26 21.12 -5.75
C LEU A 224 -17.32 22.06 -4.97
N PRO A 225 -17.50 22.21 -3.65
CA PRO A 225 -16.58 22.99 -2.82
C PRO A 225 -15.15 22.45 -2.91
N ARG A 226 -14.15 23.33 -2.94
CA ARG A 226 -12.71 22.95 -2.97
C ARG A 226 -12.34 21.97 -1.87
N ARG A 227 -12.86 22.16 -0.64
CA ARG A 227 -12.65 21.25 0.49
C ARG A 227 -13.13 19.82 0.21
N TYR A 228 -14.19 19.68 -0.58
CA TYR A 228 -14.73 18.37 -0.95
C TYR A 228 -13.83 17.67 -1.98
N LEU A 229 -13.31 18.42 -2.96
CA LEU A 229 -12.35 17.88 -3.94
C LEU A 229 -11.02 17.49 -3.26
N ASN A 230 -10.52 18.32 -2.32
CA ASN A 230 -9.36 17.96 -1.51
C ASN A 230 -9.60 16.66 -0.73
N TRP A 231 -10.76 16.55 -0.10
CA TRP A 231 -11.13 15.33 0.63
C TRP A 231 -11.25 14.11 -0.30
N ALA A 232 -11.78 14.27 -1.51
CA ALA A 232 -11.95 13.18 -2.47
C ALA A 232 -10.62 12.62 -2.99
N VAL A 233 -9.57 13.43 -3.08
CA VAL A 233 -8.22 13.00 -3.49
C VAL A 233 -7.32 12.68 -2.30
N SER A 234 -7.78 12.89 -1.06
CA SER A 234 -7.02 12.53 0.14
C SER A 234 -7.06 11.03 0.41
N GLU A 235 -6.12 10.56 1.20
CA GLU A 235 -6.03 9.15 1.62
C GLU A 235 -6.82 8.86 2.90
N TRP A 236 -7.48 9.88 3.48
CA TRP A 236 -8.34 9.84 4.68
C TRP A 236 -7.65 9.33 5.94
N ARG A 237 -6.35 9.49 6.03
CA ARG A 237 -5.57 9.10 7.20
C ARG A 237 -5.98 9.95 8.42
N PRO A 238 -6.06 9.32 9.62
CA PRO A 238 -6.50 10.01 10.84
C PRO A 238 -5.52 11.09 11.31
N GLU A 239 -4.22 10.85 11.10
CA GLU A 239 -3.11 11.77 11.38
C GLU A 239 -2.01 11.63 10.34
N LYS A 240 -0.94 12.42 10.45
CA LYS A 240 0.20 12.33 9.54
C LYS A 240 0.98 11.05 9.84
N MET A 241 1.02 10.15 8.88
CA MET A 241 1.66 8.84 8.98
C MET A 241 3.02 8.84 8.32
N SER A 242 3.80 7.82 8.61
CA SER A 242 5.11 7.61 8.01
C SER A 242 5.30 6.17 7.54
N TRP A 243 6.22 6.03 6.60
CA TRP A 243 6.73 4.76 6.13
C TRP A 243 8.20 4.65 6.47
N LEU A 244 8.66 3.44 6.78
CA LEU A 244 10.07 3.12 6.96
C LEU A 244 10.56 2.30 5.77
N TRP A 245 11.52 2.84 5.03
CA TRP A 245 12.32 2.11 4.06
C TRP A 245 13.59 1.63 4.72
N MET A 246 13.80 0.31 4.81
CA MET A 246 14.89 -0.29 5.56
C MET A 246 15.69 -1.22 4.65
N GLU A 247 16.91 -0.83 4.33
CA GLU A 247 17.85 -1.56 3.48
C GLU A 247 18.82 -2.37 4.34
N PRO A 248 18.93 -3.70 4.15
CA PRO A 248 19.91 -4.49 4.90
C PRO A 248 21.33 -3.97 4.68
N ARG A 249 22.10 -3.84 5.76
CA ARG A 249 23.54 -3.53 5.65
C ARG A 249 24.25 -4.74 5.06
N THR A 250 24.98 -4.55 3.96
CA THR A 250 25.88 -5.60 3.47
C THR A 250 27.03 -5.78 4.43
N SER A 251 27.49 -7.02 4.64
CA SER A 251 28.61 -7.36 5.52
C SER A 251 29.92 -6.61 5.23
N ALA A 252 30.02 -5.95 4.09
CA ALA A 252 31.18 -5.10 3.74
C ALA A 252 31.19 -3.73 4.47
N ASN A 253 30.07 -3.27 5.02
CA ASN A 253 29.95 -1.97 5.70
C ASN A 253 29.84 -2.06 7.22
N ALA A 254 30.09 -3.24 7.81
CA ALA A 254 30.00 -3.45 9.27
C ALA A 254 31.35 -3.13 10.00
N THR A 255 32.35 -2.67 9.31
CA THR A 255 33.70 -2.36 9.83
C THR A 255 34.16 -0.95 9.44
N ALA A 256 33.33 0.05 9.60
CA ALA A 256 33.73 1.46 9.49
C ALA A 256 33.18 2.26 10.67
#